data_5bb43a578dfb8e3f567c0292ecdca9b3
#
_entry.id   5bb43a578dfb8e3f567c0292ecdca9b3
#
_cell.length_a   1.000
_cell.length_b   1.000
_cell.length_c   1.000
_cell.angle_alpha   90.00
_cell.angle_beta   90.00
_cell.angle_gamma   90.00
#
_symmetry.space_group_name_H-M   'P 1'
#
loop_
_entity.id
_entity.type
_entity.pdbx_description
1 polymer ?
#
loop_
_entity_poly.entity_id
_entity_poly.type
_entity_poly.pdbx_seq_one_letter_code
_entity_poly.pdbx_strand_id
1 'polypeptide(L)'
;QIQKQQIKRDYAKAKRSEQTVGTATKGTIDYIKKIGGKVTNFFKENRKVYISVAVLIGLMFLIITNVTSCSAVFLQNVITYTGTSYLSSDQAIREAELYYTQLEANLQERINNMESEEPGHEEYRYNIGPIEHDPFILISYLSAKYEEFTFEQVKPELDALFALQYRLETEAVNETVTETATVRVGESLGQVVTSGYCNCPICCGIWSGGPTASGAYPTANHTLAVDASNPFVPMGTKVVMNGVEYTVEDTGAFARYGVQFDVYYDSHAAASAHGHQTWECYLADDNGSNEVEVTRIRDVDTLNVTLTSGNLMSICQDRLGFFQKELFSAYNDTKGNLQMFATPVDFNWYSSVTSYYG
;
A
#
# COMPACT_ATOMS: atom_id res chain seq x y z
N GLN A 1 15.50 39.89 2.21
CA GLN A 1 16.67 39.45 2.97
C GLN A 1 16.68 40.00 4.41
N ILE A 2 16.41 41.30 4.63
CA ILE A 2 16.42 41.93 5.97
C ILE A 2 15.36 41.27 6.88
N GLN A 3 14.15 41.08 6.37
CA GLN A 3 13.04 40.48 7.12
C GLN A 3 13.33 39.02 7.52
N LYS A 4 13.91 38.23 6.60
CA LYS A 4 14.33 36.85 6.87
C LYS A 4 15.42 36.75 7.94
N GLN A 5 16.37 37.72 7.94
CA GLN A 5 17.39 37.78 8.99
C GLN A 5 16.81 38.19 10.36
N GLN A 6 15.78 39.01 10.38
CA GLN A 6 15.11 39.38 11.61
C GLN A 6 14.34 38.21 12.21
N ILE A 7 13.61 37.46 11.39
CA ILE A 7 12.92 36.22 11.78
C ILE A 7 13.90 35.20 12.35
N LYS A 8 15.08 34.98 11.70
CA LYS A 8 16.13 34.09 12.25
C LYS A 8 16.64 34.53 13.62
N ARG A 9 16.82 35.84 13.85
CA ARG A 9 17.25 36.35 15.14
C ARG A 9 16.21 36.15 16.23
N ASP A 10 14.94 36.34 15.90
CA ASP A 10 13.83 36.17 16.83
C ASP A 10 13.61 34.70 17.18
N TYR A 11 13.76 33.80 16.19
CA TYR A 11 13.76 32.36 16.39
C TYR A 11 14.91 31.90 17.34
N ALA A 12 16.12 32.37 17.10
CA ALA A 12 17.27 32.06 17.96
C ALA A 12 17.10 32.57 19.38
N LYS A 13 16.46 33.75 19.59
CA LYS A 13 16.13 34.27 20.93
C LYS A 13 15.07 33.41 21.60
N ALA A 14 14.04 32.99 20.89
CA ALA A 14 12.98 32.12 21.38
C ALA A 14 13.53 30.77 21.88
N LYS A 15 14.40 30.14 21.11
CA LYS A 15 15.04 28.86 21.46
C LYS A 15 15.95 28.98 22.70
N ARG A 16 16.64 30.10 22.85
CA ARG A 16 17.44 30.37 24.07
C ARG A 16 16.57 30.58 25.32
N SER A 17 15.43 31.26 25.20
CA SER A 17 14.51 31.48 26.31
C SER A 17 13.85 30.16 26.75
N GLU A 18 13.55 29.24 25.86
CA GLU A 18 13.02 27.90 26.16
C GLU A 18 14.02 27.08 27.01
N GLN A 19 15.30 27.06 26.63
CA GLN A 19 16.36 26.39 27.39
C GLN A 19 16.52 26.99 28.80
N THR A 20 16.40 28.31 28.92
CA THR A 20 16.53 29.01 30.20
C THR A 20 15.34 28.72 31.10
N VAL A 21 14.11 28.67 30.57
CA VAL A 21 12.90 28.33 31.33
C VAL A 21 12.94 26.88 31.80
N GLY A 22 13.32 25.94 30.94
CA GLY A 22 13.45 24.51 31.30
C GLY A 22 14.48 24.28 32.42
N THR A 23 15.57 25.01 32.41
CA THR A 23 16.63 24.93 33.46
C THR A 23 16.18 25.58 34.75
N ALA A 24 15.49 26.73 34.68
CA ALA A 24 14.93 27.42 35.85
C ALA A 24 13.87 26.57 36.56
N THR A 25 12.98 25.93 35.81
CA THR A 25 11.92 25.06 36.35
C THR A 25 12.50 23.82 37.06
N LYS A 26 13.54 23.20 36.50
CA LYS A 26 14.23 22.06 37.12
C LYS A 26 14.94 22.48 38.42
N GLY A 27 15.68 23.60 38.41
CA GLY A 27 16.35 24.14 39.58
C GLY A 27 15.38 24.51 40.71
N THR A 28 14.21 25.04 40.36
CA THR A 28 13.16 25.41 41.30
C THR A 28 12.52 24.19 41.97
N ILE A 29 12.25 23.11 41.18
CA ILE A 29 11.70 21.85 41.70
C ILE A 29 12.68 21.16 42.65
N ASP A 30 13.98 21.13 42.34
CA ASP A 30 15.00 20.53 43.18
C ASP A 30 15.22 21.35 44.48
N TYR A 31 15.10 22.67 44.39
CA TYR A 31 15.17 23.57 45.55
C TYR A 31 13.97 23.38 46.47
N ILE A 32 12.76 23.25 45.94
CA ILE A 32 11.51 22.95 46.70
C ILE A 32 11.60 21.59 47.38
N LYS A 33 12.10 20.54 46.72
CA LYS A 33 12.32 19.21 47.32
C LYS A 33 13.33 19.27 48.50
N LYS A 34 14.39 20.07 48.37
CA LYS A 34 15.43 20.22 49.37
C LYS A 34 14.95 21.02 50.60
N ILE A 35 14.06 22.00 50.42
CA ILE A 35 13.43 22.77 51.48
C ILE A 35 12.36 21.91 52.18
N GLY A 36 11.55 21.13 51.46
CA GLY A 36 10.52 20.28 52.03
C GLY A 36 11.03 19.32 53.10
N GLY A 37 12.24 18.78 52.89
CA GLY A 37 12.89 17.89 53.87
C GLY A 37 13.38 18.59 55.18
N LYS A 38 13.64 19.89 55.11
CA LYS A 38 14.06 20.66 56.33
C LYS A 38 12.90 21.30 57.08
N VAL A 39 11.80 21.51 56.39
CA VAL A 39 10.62 22.21 56.90
C VAL A 39 9.80 21.32 57.81
N THR A 40 9.74 20.00 57.60
CA THR A 40 8.99 19.08 58.44
C THR A 40 9.45 18.99 59.88
N ASN A 41 10.70 19.27 60.18
CA ASN A 41 11.24 19.27 61.55
C ASN A 41 11.06 20.58 62.30
N PHE A 42 10.83 21.70 61.58
CA PHE A 42 10.71 23.04 62.19
C PHE A 42 9.26 23.37 62.60
N PHE A 43 8.28 22.63 62.06
CA PHE A 43 6.87 22.92 62.23
C PHE A 43 6.23 22.46 63.54
N LYS A 44 6.96 21.81 64.42
CA LYS A 44 6.37 21.29 65.67
C LYS A 44 6.19 22.32 66.77
N GLU A 45 6.79 23.48 66.69
CA GLU A 45 6.83 24.40 67.85
C GLU A 45 6.16 25.78 67.74
N ASN A 46 5.71 26.27 66.53
CA ASN A 46 5.20 27.64 66.50
C ASN A 46 4.06 27.87 65.48
N ARG A 47 2.84 28.03 65.99
CA ARG A 47 1.62 28.22 65.17
C ARG A 47 1.61 29.49 64.29
N LYS A 48 2.34 30.58 64.70
CA LYS A 48 2.47 31.83 63.91
C LYS A 48 3.41 31.66 62.72
N VAL A 49 4.42 30.83 62.85
CA VAL A 49 5.36 30.52 61.78
C VAL A 49 4.66 29.66 60.72
N TYR A 50 3.69 28.83 61.09
CA TYR A 50 2.86 28.03 60.15
C TYR A 50 2.12 28.89 59.11
N ILE A 51 1.51 29.97 59.58
CA ILE A 51 0.72 30.86 58.71
C ILE A 51 1.67 31.62 57.77
N SER A 52 2.80 32.10 58.25
CA SER A 52 3.77 32.83 57.39
C SER A 52 4.39 31.92 56.31
N VAL A 53 4.70 30.67 56.65
CA VAL A 53 5.28 29.72 55.71
C VAL A 53 4.23 29.24 54.72
N ALA A 54 2.97 29.00 55.11
CA ALA A 54 1.89 28.67 54.21
C ALA A 54 1.61 29.80 53.21
N VAL A 55 1.65 31.08 53.68
CA VAL A 55 1.52 32.24 52.82
C VAL A 55 2.70 32.34 51.83
N LEU A 56 3.91 32.06 52.30
CA LEU A 56 5.12 32.11 51.46
C LEU A 56 5.12 30.99 50.40
N ILE A 57 4.68 29.79 50.77
CA ILE A 57 4.50 28.68 49.83
C ILE A 57 3.36 29.00 48.83
N GLY A 58 2.26 29.58 49.29
CA GLY A 58 1.16 30.04 48.44
C GLY A 58 1.60 31.11 47.44
N LEU A 59 2.41 32.10 47.91
CA LEU A 59 3.01 33.13 47.08
C LEU A 59 3.98 32.53 46.05
N MET A 60 4.84 31.59 46.47
CA MET A 60 5.73 30.87 45.52
C MET A 60 4.94 30.09 44.50
N PHE A 61 3.86 29.42 44.90
CA PHE A 61 3.00 28.69 43.98
C PHE A 61 2.33 29.62 42.97
N LEU A 62 1.85 30.81 43.42
CA LEU A 62 1.32 31.84 42.55
C LEU A 62 2.37 32.40 41.57
N ILE A 63 3.61 32.59 42.02
CA ILE A 63 4.71 33.04 41.17
C ILE A 63 5.05 31.94 40.13
N ILE A 64 5.14 30.67 40.54
CA ILE A 64 5.43 29.55 39.64
C ILE A 64 4.32 29.37 38.61
N THR A 65 3.05 29.42 39.00
CA THR A 65 1.92 29.31 38.07
C THR A 65 1.85 30.49 37.11
N ASN A 66 2.17 31.70 37.55
CA ASN A 66 2.23 32.88 36.67
C ASN A 66 3.43 32.80 35.71
N VAL A 67 4.58 32.34 36.15
CA VAL A 67 5.77 32.16 35.30
C VAL A 67 5.56 31.06 34.29
N THR A 68 4.95 29.94 34.67
CA THR A 68 4.63 28.85 33.71
C THR A 68 3.54 29.26 32.72
N SER A 69 2.53 30.03 33.17
CA SER A 69 1.50 30.55 32.27
C SER A 69 2.05 31.61 31.30
N CYS A 70 2.86 32.54 31.79
CA CYS A 70 3.56 33.53 30.94
C CYS A 70 4.52 32.88 29.95
N SER A 71 5.25 31.83 30.35
CA SER A 71 6.17 31.15 29.45
C SER A 71 5.42 30.32 28.39
N ALA A 72 4.30 29.69 28.75
CA ALA A 72 3.48 28.99 27.78
C ALA A 72 2.85 29.94 26.74
N VAL A 73 2.28 31.07 27.19
CA VAL A 73 1.74 32.09 26.29
C VAL A 73 2.84 32.75 25.44
N PHE A 74 4.02 32.99 26.04
CA PHE A 74 5.15 33.55 25.31
C PHE A 74 5.68 32.56 24.26
N LEU A 75 5.83 31.28 24.60
CA LEU A 75 6.21 30.23 23.64
C LEU A 75 5.19 30.10 22.51
N GLN A 76 3.91 30.10 22.83
CA GLN A 76 2.84 30.00 21.82
C GLN A 76 2.84 31.23 20.89
N ASN A 77 3.01 32.43 21.42
CA ASN A 77 3.12 33.62 20.59
C ASN A 77 4.39 33.67 19.76
N VAL A 78 5.51 33.16 20.30
CA VAL A 78 6.79 33.07 19.59
C VAL A 78 6.70 32.02 18.47
N ILE A 79 6.11 30.86 18.73
CA ILE A 79 5.86 29.83 17.72
C ILE A 79 4.97 30.39 16.61
N THR A 80 3.88 31.07 16.98
CA THR A 80 2.94 31.69 16.00
C THR A 80 3.64 32.76 15.17
N TYR A 81 4.53 33.55 15.75
CA TYR A 81 5.20 34.65 15.06
C TYR A 81 6.41 34.19 14.23
N THR A 82 7.23 33.26 14.75
CA THR A 82 8.46 32.79 14.08
C THR A 82 8.25 31.57 13.20
N GLY A 83 7.27 30.72 13.52
CA GLY A 83 6.90 29.54 12.74
C GLY A 83 6.09 29.84 11.47
N THR A 84 5.96 31.12 11.10
CA THR A 84 5.14 31.51 9.95
C THR A 84 5.91 31.57 8.63
N SER A 85 7.27 31.50 8.65
CA SER A 85 8.09 31.62 7.43
C SER A 85 9.20 30.58 7.40
N TYR A 86 9.34 29.92 6.26
CA TYR A 86 10.47 29.02 6.03
C TYR A 86 11.80 29.80 6.08
N LEU A 87 12.78 29.25 6.81
CA LEU A 87 14.08 29.90 7.05
C LEU A 87 15.12 29.55 5.99
N SER A 88 14.96 28.41 5.32
CA SER A 88 15.86 27.95 4.26
C SER A 88 15.82 28.85 3.03
N SER A 89 16.85 28.82 2.20
CA SER A 89 16.88 29.57 0.96
C SER A 89 15.82 29.01 0.00
N ASP A 90 15.31 29.88 -0.88
CA ASP A 90 14.34 29.48 -1.89
C ASP A 90 14.92 28.40 -2.84
N GLN A 91 16.23 28.44 -3.07
CA GLN A 91 16.93 27.42 -3.86
C GLN A 91 16.88 26.06 -3.13
N ALA A 92 17.24 25.98 -1.84
CA ALA A 92 17.23 24.73 -1.09
C ALA A 92 15.83 24.12 -0.98
N ILE A 93 14.80 24.98 -0.80
CA ILE A 93 13.38 24.55 -0.77
C ILE A 93 12.99 23.96 -2.12
N ARG A 94 13.33 24.64 -3.22
CA ARG A 94 13.01 24.19 -4.57
C ARG A 94 13.74 22.91 -4.95
N GLU A 95 15.03 22.79 -4.60
CA GLU A 95 15.81 21.58 -4.85
C GLU A 95 15.26 20.37 -4.11
N ALA A 96 14.84 20.54 -2.85
CA ALA A 96 14.24 19.47 -2.06
C ALA A 96 12.91 18.99 -2.66
N GLU A 97 12.08 19.92 -3.07
CA GLU A 97 10.78 19.65 -3.69
C GLU A 97 10.91 18.97 -5.06
N LEU A 98 11.77 19.53 -5.93
CA LEU A 98 12.07 18.94 -7.23
C LEU A 98 12.59 17.51 -7.11
N TYR A 99 13.43 17.25 -6.13
CA TYR A 99 13.97 15.93 -5.91
C TYR A 99 12.86 14.93 -5.51
N TYR A 100 11.95 15.32 -4.62
CA TYR A 100 10.86 14.45 -4.21
C TYR A 100 9.90 14.16 -5.37
N THR A 101 9.54 15.18 -6.13
CA THR A 101 8.77 15.03 -7.38
C THR A 101 9.47 14.11 -8.38
N GLN A 102 10.81 14.20 -8.50
CA GLN A 102 11.55 13.30 -9.38
C GLN A 102 11.49 11.84 -8.92
N LEU A 103 11.51 11.58 -7.61
CA LEU A 103 11.33 10.23 -7.08
C LEU A 103 9.93 9.68 -7.42
N GLU A 104 8.89 10.52 -7.34
CA GLU A 104 7.53 10.16 -7.73
C GLU A 104 7.41 9.88 -9.23
N ALA A 105 8.02 10.73 -10.06
CA ALA A 105 8.06 10.53 -11.50
C ALA A 105 8.78 9.22 -11.89
N ASN A 106 9.90 8.92 -11.26
CA ASN A 106 10.64 7.68 -11.48
C ASN A 106 9.82 6.44 -11.06
N LEU A 107 9.06 6.55 -9.96
CA LEU A 107 8.16 5.49 -9.51
C LEU A 107 7.04 5.25 -10.53
N GLN A 108 6.43 6.33 -11.03
CA GLN A 108 5.41 6.25 -12.07
C GLN A 108 5.95 5.64 -13.36
N GLU A 109 7.15 6.05 -13.79
CA GLU A 109 7.83 5.50 -14.97
C GLU A 109 8.07 3.99 -14.80
N ARG A 110 8.54 3.56 -13.63
CA ARG A 110 8.74 2.15 -13.32
C ARG A 110 7.44 1.36 -13.41
N ILE A 111 6.33 1.89 -12.88
CA ILE A 111 5.01 1.24 -12.98
C ILE A 111 4.57 1.15 -14.45
N ASN A 112 4.75 2.21 -15.23
CA ASN A 112 4.39 2.22 -16.65
C ASN A 112 5.22 1.23 -17.49
N ASN A 113 6.45 0.93 -17.06
CA ASN A 113 7.36 0.02 -17.73
C ASN A 113 7.31 -1.42 -17.17
N MET A 114 6.38 -1.72 -16.26
CA MET A 114 6.33 -2.98 -15.51
C MET A 114 6.32 -4.21 -16.42
N GLU A 115 5.55 -4.19 -17.50
CA GLU A 115 5.49 -5.27 -18.48
C GLU A 115 6.84 -5.53 -19.19
N SER A 116 7.68 -4.51 -19.27
CA SER A 116 9.03 -4.63 -19.84
C SER A 116 10.07 -5.03 -18.81
N GLU A 117 9.88 -4.64 -17.54
CA GLU A 117 10.78 -4.96 -16.42
C GLU A 117 10.56 -6.39 -15.91
N GLU A 118 9.31 -6.85 -15.88
CA GLU A 118 8.89 -8.18 -15.45
C GLU A 118 8.14 -8.89 -16.60
N PRO A 119 8.83 -9.30 -17.68
CA PRO A 119 8.19 -9.90 -18.84
C PRO A 119 7.81 -11.36 -18.59
N GLY A 120 6.83 -11.84 -19.34
CA GLY A 120 6.50 -13.26 -19.40
C GLY A 120 5.17 -13.65 -18.75
N HIS A 121 4.48 -12.70 -18.17
CA HIS A 121 3.13 -12.90 -17.65
C HIS A 121 2.08 -12.69 -18.76
N GLU A 122 0.96 -13.43 -18.67
CA GLU A 122 -0.14 -13.29 -19.64
C GLU A 122 -1.01 -12.08 -19.32
N GLU A 123 -1.18 -11.77 -18.02
CA GLU A 123 -1.94 -10.62 -17.56
C GLU A 123 -1.14 -9.80 -16.56
N TYR A 124 -1.38 -8.50 -16.55
CA TYR A 124 -0.85 -7.55 -15.56
C TYR A 124 -2.01 -6.82 -14.92
N ARG A 125 -2.16 -6.96 -13.60
CA ARG A 125 -3.24 -6.31 -12.84
C ARG A 125 -2.68 -5.26 -11.95
N TYR A 126 -3.07 -4.02 -12.18
CA TYR A 126 -2.57 -2.85 -11.46
C TYR A 126 -3.57 -2.39 -10.40
N ASN A 127 -3.11 -2.33 -9.16
CA ASN A 127 -3.80 -1.70 -8.03
C ASN A 127 -2.91 -0.58 -7.51
N ILE A 128 -3.02 0.61 -8.11
CA ILE A 128 -2.10 1.72 -7.90
C ILE A 128 -2.79 2.80 -7.08
N GLY A 129 -2.25 3.05 -5.87
CA GLY A 129 -2.59 4.21 -5.07
C GLY A 129 -2.07 5.50 -5.69
N PRO A 130 -2.54 6.67 -5.22
CA PRO A 130 -2.11 7.97 -5.76
C PRO A 130 -0.60 8.18 -5.55
N ILE A 131 0.06 8.71 -6.57
CA ILE A 131 1.46 9.14 -6.52
C ILE A 131 1.46 10.66 -6.55
N GLU A 132 1.31 11.25 -5.38
CA GLU A 132 1.26 12.70 -5.19
C GLU A 132 1.58 13.07 -3.75
N HIS A 133 2.10 14.26 -3.53
CA HIS A 133 2.29 14.81 -2.20
C HIS A 133 1.92 16.30 -2.18
N ASP A 134 1.66 16.83 -0.98
CA ASP A 134 1.52 18.28 -0.79
C ASP A 134 2.90 18.88 -0.50
N PRO A 135 3.45 19.75 -1.38
CA PRO A 135 4.76 20.36 -1.20
C PRO A 135 4.88 21.17 0.09
N PHE A 136 3.76 21.72 0.57
CA PHE A 136 3.74 22.46 1.83
C PHE A 136 3.92 21.54 3.05
N ILE A 137 3.37 20.32 3.01
CA ILE A 137 3.59 19.32 4.04
C ILE A 137 5.08 18.95 4.09
N LEU A 138 5.67 18.64 2.93
CA LEU A 138 7.07 18.26 2.82
C LEU A 138 8.01 19.34 3.35
N ILE A 139 7.87 20.58 2.86
CA ILE A 139 8.74 21.69 3.24
C ILE A 139 8.52 22.15 4.69
N SER A 140 7.27 22.09 5.17
CA SER A 140 6.98 22.36 6.59
C SER A 140 7.64 21.34 7.51
N TYR A 141 7.65 20.07 7.12
CA TYR A 141 8.33 19.02 7.87
C TYR A 141 9.86 19.26 7.92
N LEU A 142 10.48 19.50 6.77
CA LEU A 142 11.92 19.76 6.73
C LEU A 142 12.29 20.98 7.53
N SER A 143 11.49 22.06 7.45
CA SER A 143 11.71 23.30 8.21
C SER A 143 11.51 23.09 9.72
N ALA A 144 10.55 22.27 10.13
CA ALA A 144 10.34 21.96 11.55
C ALA A 144 11.45 21.08 12.12
N LYS A 145 12.02 20.18 11.30
CA LYS A 145 13.07 19.25 11.73
C LYS A 145 14.46 19.86 11.74
N TYR A 146 14.78 20.64 10.71
CA TYR A 146 16.15 21.13 10.46
C TYR A 146 16.29 22.65 10.66
N GLU A 147 15.19 23.38 10.84
CA GLU A 147 15.11 24.84 10.91
C GLU A 147 15.52 25.49 9.57
N GLU A 148 16.79 25.65 9.33
CA GLU A 148 17.39 26.05 8.06
C GLU A 148 18.18 24.87 7.50
N PHE A 149 17.94 24.51 6.24
CA PHE A 149 18.59 23.37 5.61
C PHE A 149 19.16 23.69 4.23
N THR A 150 20.12 22.87 3.81
CA THR A 150 20.53 22.74 2.41
C THR A 150 19.97 21.44 1.83
N PHE A 151 19.89 21.35 0.51
CA PHE A 151 19.41 20.15 -0.17
C PHE A 151 20.24 18.90 0.24
N GLU A 152 21.57 18.99 0.27
CA GLU A 152 22.44 17.88 0.63
C GLU A 152 22.19 17.33 2.04
N GLN A 153 21.81 18.22 2.98
CA GLN A 153 21.48 17.78 4.33
C GLN A 153 20.18 17.00 4.42
N VAL A 154 19.19 17.35 3.59
CA VAL A 154 17.85 16.76 3.67
C VAL A 154 17.61 15.62 2.70
N LYS A 155 18.46 15.46 1.70
CA LYS A 155 18.33 14.41 0.69
C LYS A 155 18.15 13.00 1.29
N PRO A 156 18.94 12.55 2.28
CA PRO A 156 18.72 11.23 2.90
C PRO A 156 17.37 11.10 3.63
N GLU A 157 16.86 12.22 4.16
CA GLU A 157 15.55 12.25 4.79
C GLU A 157 14.42 12.18 3.77
N LEU A 158 14.58 12.83 2.61
CA LEU A 158 13.63 12.75 1.49
C LEU A 158 13.54 11.31 0.98
N ASP A 159 14.65 10.62 0.82
CA ASP A 159 14.70 9.20 0.45
C ASP A 159 13.97 8.33 1.48
N ALA A 160 14.17 8.59 2.78
CA ALA A 160 13.53 7.87 3.86
C ALA A 160 12.01 8.12 3.93
N LEU A 161 11.57 9.36 3.70
CA LEU A 161 10.15 9.70 3.63
C LEU A 161 9.48 9.03 2.44
N PHE A 162 10.12 9.06 1.27
CA PHE A 162 9.63 8.43 0.06
C PHE A 162 9.43 6.92 0.24
N ALA A 163 10.42 6.25 0.84
CA ALA A 163 10.34 4.82 1.13
C ALA A 163 9.24 4.45 2.15
N LEU A 164 8.86 5.39 3.02
CA LEU A 164 7.74 5.20 3.96
C LEU A 164 6.39 5.53 3.33
N GLN A 165 6.36 6.49 2.39
CA GLN A 165 5.13 6.89 1.73
C GLN A 165 4.71 5.91 0.65
N TYR A 166 5.65 5.36 -0.12
CA TYR A 166 5.35 4.51 -1.27
C TYR A 166 5.94 3.11 -1.12
N ARG A 167 5.09 2.11 -1.28
CA ARG A 167 5.48 0.71 -1.29
C ARG A 167 4.92 0.02 -2.53
N LEU A 168 5.81 -0.23 -3.49
CA LEU A 168 5.50 -0.99 -4.70
C LEU A 168 5.83 -2.46 -4.48
N GLU A 169 4.84 -3.33 -4.68
CA GLU A 169 4.96 -4.78 -4.55
C GLU A 169 4.45 -5.47 -5.82
N THR A 170 5.11 -6.53 -6.22
CA THR A 170 4.71 -7.40 -7.33
C THR A 170 4.52 -8.81 -6.82
N GLU A 171 3.45 -9.48 -7.26
CA GLU A 171 3.15 -10.87 -6.90
C GLU A 171 2.67 -11.61 -8.14
N ALA A 172 3.42 -12.63 -8.55
CA ALA A 172 3.01 -13.53 -9.62
C ALA A 172 2.07 -14.60 -9.06
N VAL A 173 0.91 -14.76 -9.68
CA VAL A 173 -0.12 -15.73 -9.31
C VAL A 173 -0.59 -16.49 -10.54
N ASN A 174 -0.80 -17.81 -10.40
CA ASN A 174 -1.50 -18.63 -11.40
C ASN A 174 -2.94 -18.77 -10.96
N GLU A 175 -3.86 -18.27 -11.78
CA GLU A 175 -5.29 -18.35 -11.53
C GLU A 175 -5.96 -19.19 -12.59
N THR A 176 -6.82 -20.10 -12.18
CA THR A 176 -7.69 -20.83 -13.10
C THR A 176 -8.90 -19.97 -13.42
N VAL A 177 -9.00 -19.52 -14.65
CA VAL A 177 -10.11 -18.67 -15.12
C VAL A 177 -11.05 -19.43 -16.03
N THR A 178 -12.32 -19.07 -16.00
CA THR A 178 -13.35 -19.57 -16.91
C THR A 178 -13.69 -18.47 -17.90
N GLU A 179 -13.48 -18.74 -19.18
CA GLU A 179 -13.77 -17.78 -20.25
C GLU A 179 -14.78 -18.37 -21.27
N THR A 180 -15.54 -17.51 -21.92
CA THR A 180 -16.35 -17.87 -23.07
C THR A 180 -15.56 -17.57 -24.34
N ALA A 181 -15.39 -18.59 -25.18
CA ALA A 181 -14.70 -18.46 -26.46
C ALA A 181 -15.61 -18.92 -27.61
N THR A 182 -15.48 -18.29 -28.76
CA THR A 182 -16.12 -18.75 -29.98
C THR A 182 -15.21 -19.77 -30.68
N VAL A 183 -15.68 -21.00 -30.81
CA VAL A 183 -14.96 -22.10 -31.46
C VAL A 183 -15.65 -22.46 -32.77
N ARG A 184 -14.85 -22.70 -33.79
CA ARG A 184 -15.37 -23.33 -35.04
C ARG A 184 -15.48 -24.81 -34.79
N VAL A 185 -16.68 -25.33 -35.00
CA VAL A 185 -16.94 -26.76 -34.94
C VAL A 185 -16.90 -27.35 -36.35
N GLY A 186 -16.15 -28.44 -36.47
CA GLY A 186 -16.03 -29.19 -37.71
C GLY A 186 -17.14 -30.18 -37.88
N GLU A 187 -16.79 -31.47 -38.00
CA GLU A 187 -17.74 -32.55 -38.24
C GLU A 187 -18.56 -32.86 -36.97
N SER A 188 -19.87 -33.07 -37.15
CA SER A 188 -20.72 -33.64 -36.12
C SER A 188 -20.40 -35.11 -35.94
N LEU A 189 -20.12 -35.53 -34.73
CA LEU A 189 -19.93 -36.91 -34.32
C LEU A 189 -21.26 -37.58 -33.92
N GLY A 190 -22.35 -36.84 -34.04
CA GLY A 190 -23.68 -37.26 -33.64
C GLY A 190 -23.92 -37.22 -32.14
N GLN A 191 -24.91 -37.97 -31.71
CA GLN A 191 -25.22 -38.11 -30.29
C GLN A 191 -24.33 -39.16 -29.65
N VAL A 192 -23.70 -38.79 -28.53
CA VAL A 192 -22.82 -39.66 -27.74
C VAL A 192 -23.40 -39.84 -26.34
N VAL A 193 -23.19 -41.01 -25.77
CA VAL A 193 -23.52 -41.29 -24.38
C VAL A 193 -22.32 -40.99 -23.53
N THR A 194 -22.50 -40.17 -22.50
CA THR A 194 -21.47 -39.80 -21.55
C THR A 194 -21.78 -40.35 -20.16
N SER A 195 -20.72 -40.65 -19.39
CA SER A 195 -20.78 -40.91 -17.97
C SER A 195 -19.87 -39.90 -17.22
N GLY A 196 -19.84 -39.96 -15.90
CA GLY A 196 -19.02 -39.06 -15.10
C GLY A 196 -18.04 -39.79 -14.17
N TYR A 197 -16.81 -39.29 -14.09
CA TYR A 197 -15.83 -39.80 -13.13
C TYR A 197 -15.14 -38.67 -12.39
N CYS A 198 -14.45 -38.99 -11.28
CA CYS A 198 -13.58 -38.10 -10.56
C CYS A 198 -12.29 -38.84 -10.15
N ASN A 199 -11.27 -38.10 -9.77
CA ASN A 199 -9.96 -38.67 -9.40
C ASN A 199 -9.95 -39.27 -7.97
N CYS A 200 -11.00 -39.98 -7.57
CA CYS A 200 -11.12 -40.61 -6.25
C CYS A 200 -10.91 -42.13 -6.32
N PRO A 201 -10.65 -42.81 -5.19
CA PRO A 201 -10.44 -44.27 -5.18
C PRO A 201 -11.63 -45.09 -5.67
N ILE A 202 -12.85 -44.56 -5.64
CA ILE A 202 -14.04 -45.26 -6.13
C ILE A 202 -14.07 -45.26 -7.66
N CYS A 203 -13.72 -44.13 -8.30
CA CYS A 203 -13.71 -44.01 -9.77
C CYS A 203 -12.41 -44.55 -10.37
N CYS A 204 -11.25 -44.25 -9.79
CA CYS A 204 -9.94 -44.51 -10.37
C CYS A 204 -9.16 -45.63 -9.69
N GLY A 205 -9.67 -46.19 -8.59
CA GLY A 205 -9.02 -47.29 -7.90
C GLY A 205 -7.56 -46.94 -7.47
N ILE A 206 -6.60 -47.75 -7.92
CA ILE A 206 -5.16 -47.55 -7.62
C ILE A 206 -4.54 -46.31 -8.29
N TRP A 207 -5.18 -45.75 -9.30
CA TRP A 207 -4.74 -44.55 -10.04
C TRP A 207 -5.26 -43.25 -9.45
N SER A 208 -6.04 -43.36 -8.39
CA SER A 208 -6.62 -42.18 -7.69
C SER A 208 -5.57 -41.18 -7.27
N GLY A 209 -5.83 -39.90 -7.50
CA GLY A 209 -4.94 -38.78 -7.17
C GLY A 209 -3.76 -38.64 -8.13
N GLY A 210 -3.65 -39.49 -9.14
CA GLY A 210 -2.61 -39.44 -10.16
C GLY A 210 -3.00 -38.60 -11.38
N PRO A 211 -2.04 -38.43 -12.32
CA PRO A 211 -2.32 -37.82 -13.62
C PRO A 211 -3.16 -38.75 -14.50
N THR A 212 -3.77 -38.18 -15.54
CA THR A 212 -4.45 -38.89 -16.62
C THR A 212 -3.51 -39.74 -17.49
N ALA A 213 -4.04 -40.49 -18.39
CA ALA A 213 -3.25 -41.28 -19.36
C ALA A 213 -2.35 -40.43 -20.25
N SER A 214 -2.66 -39.15 -20.48
CA SER A 214 -1.81 -38.21 -21.20
C SER A 214 -0.65 -37.67 -20.34
N GLY A 215 -0.73 -37.82 -19.03
CA GLY A 215 0.22 -37.25 -18.06
C GLY A 215 -0.21 -35.90 -17.46
N ALA A 216 -1.29 -35.30 -17.96
CA ALA A 216 -1.89 -34.09 -17.38
C ALA A 216 -2.68 -34.45 -16.10
N TYR A 217 -2.86 -33.50 -15.18
CA TYR A 217 -3.84 -33.66 -14.11
C TYR A 217 -5.24 -33.34 -14.62
N PRO A 218 -6.27 -34.14 -14.28
CA PRO A 218 -7.61 -33.94 -14.82
C PRO A 218 -8.25 -32.69 -14.24
N THR A 219 -8.96 -31.94 -15.10
CA THR A 219 -9.65 -30.69 -14.77
C THR A 219 -11.11 -30.77 -15.21
N ALA A 220 -12.04 -30.35 -14.34
CA ALA A 220 -13.45 -30.30 -14.67
C ALA A 220 -13.75 -29.32 -15.81
N ASN A 221 -14.76 -29.64 -16.66
CA ASN A 221 -15.11 -28.92 -17.88
C ASN A 221 -13.97 -28.83 -18.91
N HIS A 222 -13.01 -29.74 -18.87
CA HIS A 222 -11.90 -29.84 -19.80
C HIS A 222 -11.52 -31.26 -20.11
N THR A 223 -11.29 -32.09 -19.10
CA THR A 223 -10.78 -33.43 -19.29
C THR A 223 -11.87 -34.43 -19.60
N LEU A 224 -11.60 -35.24 -20.61
CA LEU A 224 -12.46 -36.31 -21.10
C LEU A 224 -11.69 -37.62 -21.18
N ALA A 225 -12.30 -38.71 -20.78
CA ALA A 225 -11.73 -40.04 -20.97
C ALA A 225 -12.46 -40.77 -22.10
N VAL A 226 -11.70 -41.60 -22.86
CA VAL A 226 -12.20 -42.55 -23.82
C VAL A 226 -11.92 -43.98 -23.36
N ASP A 227 -12.63 -44.95 -23.93
CA ASP A 227 -12.33 -46.34 -23.58
C ASP A 227 -10.95 -46.78 -24.14
N ALA A 228 -10.11 -47.32 -23.28
CA ALA A 228 -8.75 -47.70 -23.65
C ALA A 228 -8.67 -48.82 -24.70
N SER A 229 -9.67 -49.70 -24.74
CA SER A 229 -9.71 -50.82 -25.68
C SER A 229 -10.39 -50.49 -27.00
N ASN A 230 -11.29 -49.51 -27.01
CA ASN A 230 -12.05 -49.08 -28.18
C ASN A 230 -12.37 -47.59 -28.13
N PRO A 231 -11.36 -46.72 -28.27
CA PRO A 231 -11.54 -45.28 -28.14
C PRO A 231 -12.46 -44.75 -29.27
N PHE A 232 -13.49 -43.98 -28.91
CA PHE A 232 -14.40 -43.35 -29.85
C PHE A 232 -13.71 -42.33 -30.77
N VAL A 233 -12.76 -41.61 -30.20
CA VAL A 233 -11.84 -40.71 -30.91
C VAL A 233 -10.44 -40.85 -30.33
N PRO A 234 -9.37 -40.49 -31.07
CA PRO A 234 -7.99 -40.56 -30.55
C PRO A 234 -7.75 -39.68 -29.33
N MET A 235 -6.73 -40.03 -28.54
CA MET A 235 -6.18 -39.20 -27.49
C MET A 235 -5.74 -37.83 -28.04
N GLY A 236 -6.00 -36.74 -27.34
CA GLY A 236 -5.71 -35.36 -27.73
C GLY A 236 -6.78 -34.74 -28.62
N THR A 237 -7.82 -35.50 -29.03
CA THR A 237 -8.93 -34.93 -29.79
C THR A 237 -9.71 -33.96 -28.94
N LYS A 238 -10.03 -32.80 -29.51
CA LYS A 238 -10.91 -31.80 -28.91
C LYS A 238 -12.31 -31.93 -29.45
N VAL A 239 -13.30 -31.93 -28.57
CA VAL A 239 -14.72 -32.03 -28.91
C VAL A 239 -15.52 -30.99 -28.15
N VAL A 240 -16.61 -30.54 -28.79
CA VAL A 240 -17.58 -29.63 -28.15
C VAL A 240 -18.83 -30.43 -27.82
N MET A 241 -19.23 -30.44 -26.56
CA MET A 241 -20.44 -31.07 -26.07
C MET A 241 -21.07 -30.17 -24.98
N ASN A 242 -22.40 -30.06 -25.01
CA ASN A 242 -23.15 -29.31 -24.00
C ASN A 242 -22.59 -27.91 -23.69
N GLY A 243 -22.11 -27.17 -24.71
CA GLY A 243 -21.54 -25.83 -24.57
C GLY A 243 -20.14 -25.77 -23.94
N VAL A 244 -19.44 -26.93 -23.86
CA VAL A 244 -18.08 -27.01 -23.29
C VAL A 244 -17.16 -27.67 -24.33
N GLU A 245 -15.94 -27.11 -24.49
CA GLU A 245 -14.88 -27.78 -25.25
C GLU A 245 -14.09 -28.68 -24.30
N TYR A 246 -14.07 -29.97 -24.64
CA TYR A 246 -13.31 -30.97 -23.89
C TYR A 246 -12.11 -31.44 -24.70
N THR A 247 -11.07 -31.86 -24.00
CA THR A 247 -9.89 -32.52 -24.57
C THR A 247 -9.84 -33.96 -24.07
N VAL A 248 -9.62 -34.90 -24.96
CA VAL A 248 -9.43 -36.32 -24.61
C VAL A 248 -8.04 -36.52 -24.07
N GLU A 249 -7.94 -36.63 -22.76
CA GLU A 249 -6.67 -36.71 -22.01
C GLU A 249 -6.55 -37.98 -21.19
N ASP A 250 -7.64 -38.72 -21.00
CA ASP A 250 -7.66 -39.88 -20.13
C ASP A 250 -8.26 -41.12 -20.81
N THR A 251 -8.08 -42.26 -20.16
CA THR A 251 -8.63 -43.53 -20.61
C THR A 251 -9.28 -44.30 -19.46
N GLY A 252 -10.37 -44.97 -19.77
CA GLY A 252 -11.08 -45.86 -18.85
C GLY A 252 -11.43 -47.21 -19.46
N ALA A 253 -12.25 -47.99 -18.78
CA ALA A 253 -12.70 -49.31 -19.21
C ALA A 253 -14.25 -49.36 -19.16
N PHE A 254 -14.93 -48.65 -20.06
CA PHE A 254 -16.38 -48.43 -20.00
C PHE A 254 -17.13 -48.71 -21.31
N ALA A 255 -16.45 -49.12 -22.40
CA ALA A 255 -17.09 -49.46 -23.67
C ALA A 255 -18.26 -50.45 -23.53
N ARG A 256 -18.17 -51.41 -22.60
CA ARG A 256 -19.22 -52.39 -22.29
C ARG A 256 -20.54 -51.77 -21.79
N TYR A 257 -20.52 -50.52 -21.38
CA TYR A 257 -21.71 -49.81 -20.90
C TYR A 257 -22.37 -48.96 -21.99
N GLY A 258 -21.84 -48.98 -23.23
CA GLY A 258 -22.35 -48.14 -24.32
C GLY A 258 -22.02 -46.65 -24.17
N VAL A 259 -21.04 -46.33 -23.36
CA VAL A 259 -20.55 -44.96 -23.10
C VAL A 259 -19.40 -44.68 -24.06
N GLN A 260 -19.45 -43.52 -24.75
CA GLN A 260 -18.40 -43.06 -25.65
C GLN A 260 -17.36 -42.23 -24.92
N PHE A 261 -17.80 -41.44 -23.96
CA PHE A 261 -16.95 -40.54 -23.19
C PHE A 261 -17.26 -40.60 -21.69
N ASP A 262 -16.23 -40.50 -20.86
CA ASP A 262 -16.37 -40.31 -19.42
C ASP A 262 -15.87 -38.92 -19.06
N VAL A 263 -16.76 -38.08 -18.49
CA VAL A 263 -16.53 -36.66 -18.23
C VAL A 263 -15.94 -36.50 -16.81
N TYR A 264 -14.84 -35.79 -16.70
CA TYR A 264 -14.23 -35.53 -15.41
C TYR A 264 -14.98 -34.50 -14.58
N TYR A 265 -15.10 -34.76 -13.30
CA TYR A 265 -15.62 -33.85 -12.24
C TYR A 265 -14.70 -33.82 -11.03
N ASP A 266 -14.63 -32.68 -10.36
CA ASP A 266 -13.77 -32.49 -9.19
C ASP A 266 -14.25 -33.24 -7.94
N SER A 267 -15.47 -33.79 -7.93
CA SER A 267 -15.99 -34.53 -6.82
C SER A 267 -16.77 -35.78 -7.24
N HIS A 268 -16.74 -36.79 -6.36
CA HIS A 268 -17.51 -38.01 -6.57
C HIS A 268 -19.03 -37.74 -6.62
N ALA A 269 -19.50 -36.80 -5.84
CA ALA A 269 -20.92 -36.42 -5.84
C ALA A 269 -21.35 -35.83 -7.19
N ALA A 270 -20.52 -34.95 -7.78
CA ALA A 270 -20.81 -34.36 -9.09
C ALA A 270 -20.72 -35.41 -10.21
N ALA A 271 -19.69 -36.28 -10.19
CA ALA A 271 -19.56 -37.40 -11.12
C ALA A 271 -20.75 -38.35 -11.05
N SER A 272 -21.19 -38.69 -9.85
CA SER A 272 -22.38 -39.55 -9.65
C SER A 272 -23.68 -38.88 -10.08
N ALA A 273 -23.81 -37.56 -9.87
CA ALA A 273 -24.99 -36.78 -10.29
C ALA A 273 -25.09 -36.67 -11.81
N HIS A 274 -23.95 -36.75 -12.55
CA HIS A 274 -23.97 -36.79 -14.02
C HIS A 274 -24.76 -38.00 -14.53
N GLY A 275 -24.55 -39.17 -13.92
CA GLY A 275 -25.17 -40.42 -14.38
C GLY A 275 -24.78 -40.75 -15.84
N HIS A 276 -25.75 -41.15 -16.65
CA HIS A 276 -25.60 -41.27 -18.09
C HIS A 276 -26.40 -40.15 -18.79
N GLN A 277 -25.71 -39.37 -19.63
CA GLN A 277 -26.28 -38.29 -20.42
C GLN A 277 -26.06 -38.55 -21.90
N THR A 278 -26.98 -38.07 -22.76
CA THR A 278 -26.79 -38.11 -24.19
C THR A 278 -26.64 -36.68 -24.68
N TRP A 279 -25.51 -36.40 -25.32
CA TRP A 279 -25.17 -35.06 -25.80
C TRP A 279 -24.84 -35.07 -27.29
N GLU A 280 -25.17 -33.99 -28.01
CA GLU A 280 -24.61 -33.74 -29.33
C GLU A 280 -23.12 -33.46 -29.19
N CYS A 281 -22.30 -34.07 -30.03
CA CYS A 281 -20.86 -33.98 -30.04
C CYS A 281 -20.35 -33.48 -31.39
N TYR A 282 -19.46 -32.51 -31.35
CA TYR A 282 -18.80 -31.96 -32.53
C TYR A 282 -17.29 -31.99 -32.35
N LEU A 283 -16.53 -32.23 -33.43
CA LEU A 283 -15.08 -31.94 -33.38
C LEU A 283 -14.88 -30.44 -33.25
N ALA A 284 -13.99 -30.03 -32.32
CA ALA A 284 -13.46 -28.69 -32.31
C ALA A 284 -12.36 -28.60 -33.37
N ASP A 285 -12.58 -27.78 -34.41
CA ASP A 285 -11.68 -27.63 -35.57
C ASP A 285 -11.61 -26.19 -36.03
N ASP A 286 -10.39 -25.70 -36.26
CA ASP A 286 -10.15 -24.33 -36.75
C ASP A 286 -10.70 -24.11 -38.17
N ASN A 287 -10.95 -25.18 -38.92
CA ASN A 287 -11.51 -25.15 -40.26
C ASN A 287 -13.03 -25.42 -40.31
N GLY A 288 -13.69 -25.52 -39.16
CA GLY A 288 -15.12 -25.77 -39.06
C GLY A 288 -15.97 -24.66 -39.72
N SER A 289 -17.20 -25.02 -40.15
CA SER A 289 -18.11 -24.07 -40.79
C SER A 289 -19.07 -23.36 -39.84
N ASN A 290 -19.25 -23.88 -38.65
CA ASN A 290 -20.14 -23.31 -37.63
C ASN A 290 -19.36 -22.79 -36.45
N GLU A 291 -19.79 -21.66 -35.94
CA GLU A 291 -19.23 -21.05 -34.70
C GLU A 291 -20.17 -21.35 -33.53
N VAL A 292 -19.59 -21.83 -32.43
CA VAL A 292 -20.29 -22.14 -31.16
C VAL A 292 -19.56 -21.48 -30.03
N GLU A 293 -20.30 -20.86 -29.12
CA GLU A 293 -19.73 -20.37 -27.86
C GLU A 293 -19.52 -21.56 -26.91
N VAL A 294 -18.31 -21.66 -26.43
CA VAL A 294 -17.92 -22.71 -25.48
C VAL A 294 -17.30 -22.07 -24.22
N THR A 295 -17.51 -22.71 -23.09
CA THR A 295 -16.83 -22.36 -21.85
C THR A 295 -15.52 -23.13 -21.78
N ARG A 296 -14.42 -22.41 -21.64
CA ARG A 296 -13.06 -22.94 -21.44
C ARG A 296 -12.54 -22.61 -20.05
N ILE A 297 -11.79 -23.56 -19.52
CA ILE A 297 -11.01 -23.34 -18.31
C ILE A 297 -9.54 -23.31 -18.72
N ARG A 298 -8.84 -22.26 -18.32
CA ARG A 298 -7.40 -22.16 -18.55
C ARG A 298 -6.71 -21.53 -17.33
N ASP A 299 -5.48 -21.89 -17.12
CA ASP A 299 -4.64 -21.22 -16.15
C ASP A 299 -4.05 -19.97 -16.80
N VAL A 300 -4.07 -18.88 -16.06
CA VAL A 300 -3.53 -17.58 -16.48
C VAL A 300 -2.45 -17.19 -15.51
N ASP A 301 -1.26 -16.96 -16.03
CA ASP A 301 -0.16 -16.39 -15.26
C ASP A 301 -0.30 -14.87 -15.20
N THR A 302 -0.63 -14.38 -14.01
CA THR A 302 -0.96 -12.97 -13.77
C THR A 302 0.08 -12.35 -12.84
N LEU A 303 0.62 -11.19 -13.20
CA LEU A 303 1.40 -10.35 -12.29
C LEU A 303 0.50 -9.29 -11.65
N ASN A 304 0.29 -9.39 -10.35
CA ASN A 304 -0.35 -8.34 -9.56
C ASN A 304 0.68 -7.27 -9.19
N VAL A 305 0.44 -6.03 -9.59
CA VAL A 305 1.27 -4.86 -9.28
C VAL A 305 0.50 -3.98 -8.34
N THR A 306 0.97 -3.86 -7.10
CA THR A 306 0.28 -3.09 -6.06
C THR A 306 1.16 -1.96 -5.56
N LEU A 307 0.67 -0.72 -5.65
CA LEU A 307 1.28 0.42 -5.00
C LEU A 307 0.42 0.87 -3.82
N THR A 308 0.99 0.78 -2.63
CA THR A 308 0.40 1.36 -1.43
C THR A 308 1.00 2.74 -1.17
N SER A 309 0.13 3.75 -1.03
CA SER A 309 0.53 5.13 -0.73
C SER A 309 0.13 5.50 0.68
N GLY A 310 1.11 5.86 1.51
CA GLY A 310 0.92 6.32 2.88
C GLY A 310 0.58 7.80 2.95
N ASN A 311 -0.06 8.23 4.04
CA ASN A 311 -0.35 9.64 4.27
C ASN A 311 0.91 10.37 4.73
N LEU A 312 1.45 11.26 3.88
CA LEU A 312 2.68 12.00 4.15
C LEU A 312 2.59 12.85 5.44
N MET A 313 1.43 13.47 5.72
CA MET A 313 1.21 14.24 6.94
C MET A 313 1.44 13.39 8.19
N SER A 314 0.85 12.21 8.26
CA SER A 314 1.01 11.29 9.38
C SER A 314 2.45 10.81 9.53
N ILE A 315 3.09 10.43 8.41
CA ILE A 315 4.48 9.98 8.36
C ILE A 315 5.40 11.08 8.91
N CYS A 316 5.20 12.32 8.48
CA CYS A 316 5.96 13.47 8.97
C CYS A 316 5.76 13.71 10.47
N GLN A 317 4.52 13.66 10.95
CA GLN A 317 4.19 13.86 12.36
C GLN A 317 4.85 12.80 13.25
N ASP A 318 4.87 11.54 12.84
CA ASP A 318 5.44 10.45 13.63
C ASP A 318 6.97 10.56 13.79
N ARG A 319 7.63 11.28 12.89
CA ARG A 319 9.08 11.50 12.89
C ARG A 319 9.54 12.77 13.62
N LEU A 320 8.61 13.53 14.17
CA LEU A 320 8.87 14.79 14.86
C LEU A 320 8.71 14.66 16.37
N GLY A 321 9.58 15.35 17.12
CA GLY A 321 9.41 15.54 18.55
C GLY A 321 8.28 16.53 18.87
N PHE A 322 7.88 16.62 20.14
CA PHE A 322 6.74 17.44 20.57
C PHE A 322 6.80 18.89 20.06
N PHE A 323 7.89 19.58 20.28
CA PHE A 323 8.08 20.96 19.85
C PHE A 323 8.10 21.10 18.30
N GLN A 324 8.73 20.15 17.63
CA GLN A 324 8.78 20.15 16.16
C GLN A 324 7.39 19.93 15.54
N LYS A 325 6.49 19.19 16.19
CA LYS A 325 5.11 19.03 15.74
C LYS A 325 4.34 20.35 15.75
N GLU A 326 4.53 21.15 16.79
CA GLU A 326 3.92 22.49 16.87
C GLU A 326 4.45 23.42 15.76
N LEU A 327 5.76 23.42 15.52
CA LEU A 327 6.37 24.15 14.42
C LEU A 327 5.86 23.67 13.06
N PHE A 328 5.77 22.38 12.86
CA PHE A 328 5.26 21.76 11.64
C PHE A 328 3.83 22.21 11.34
N SER A 329 2.95 22.17 12.36
CA SER A 329 1.59 22.67 12.22
C SER A 329 1.56 24.15 11.83
N ALA A 330 2.32 24.98 12.54
CA ALA A 330 2.38 26.42 12.26
C ALA A 330 2.92 26.72 10.84
N TYR A 331 3.95 26.03 10.39
CA TYR A 331 4.48 26.16 9.02
C TYR A 331 3.44 25.71 7.98
N ASN A 332 2.79 24.59 8.20
CA ASN A 332 1.81 24.05 7.26
C ASN A 332 0.56 24.91 7.18
N ASP A 333 0.05 25.41 8.30
CA ASP A 333 -1.14 26.27 8.36
C ASP A 333 -0.92 27.61 7.63
N THR A 334 0.29 28.16 7.75
CA THR A 334 0.65 29.46 7.15
C THR A 334 1.29 29.33 5.76
N LYS A 335 1.54 28.08 5.30
CA LYS A 335 2.28 27.81 4.05
C LYS A 335 3.64 28.52 4.04
N GLY A 336 4.28 28.61 5.22
CA GLY A 336 5.54 29.29 5.40
C GLY A 336 5.52 30.79 5.10
N ASN A 337 4.34 31.44 5.11
CA ASN A 337 4.14 32.85 4.75
C ASN A 337 4.82 33.26 3.42
N LEU A 338 4.72 32.39 2.40
CA LEU A 338 5.35 32.66 1.09
C LEU A 338 4.99 34.00 0.50
N GLN A 339 3.79 34.51 0.79
CA GLN A 339 3.31 35.82 0.32
C GLN A 339 4.04 37.02 0.95
N MET A 340 4.78 36.81 2.04
CA MET A 340 5.56 37.86 2.71
C MET A 340 6.95 38.06 2.10
N PHE A 341 7.40 37.21 1.20
CA PHE A 341 8.68 37.34 0.51
C PHE A 341 8.50 38.12 -0.81
N ALA A 342 9.47 38.96 -1.13
CA ALA A 342 9.46 39.75 -2.37
C ALA A 342 9.51 38.88 -3.64
N THR A 343 10.01 37.66 -3.53
CA THR A 343 9.98 36.59 -4.54
C THR A 343 9.44 35.34 -3.89
N PRO A 344 8.14 35.09 -3.92
CA PRO A 344 7.58 33.85 -3.43
C PRO A 344 8.16 32.67 -4.20
N VAL A 345 8.38 31.55 -3.51
CA VAL A 345 8.69 30.29 -4.15
C VAL A 345 7.45 29.89 -4.95
N ASP A 346 7.60 29.79 -6.25
CA ASP A 346 6.51 29.39 -7.14
C ASP A 346 6.51 27.86 -7.28
N PHE A 347 5.51 27.22 -6.72
CA PHE A 347 5.29 25.77 -6.85
C PHE A 347 4.45 25.41 -8.10
N ASN A 348 4.05 26.38 -8.94
CA ASN A 348 3.26 26.11 -10.15
C ASN A 348 4.02 25.25 -11.19
N TRP A 349 5.34 25.15 -11.09
CA TRP A 349 6.13 24.22 -11.91
C TRP A 349 5.72 22.76 -11.70
N TYR A 350 5.10 22.41 -10.55
CA TYR A 350 4.57 21.08 -10.27
C TYR A 350 3.58 20.63 -11.36
N SER A 351 2.64 21.49 -11.74
CA SER A 351 1.69 21.21 -12.82
C SER A 351 2.33 21.05 -14.20
N SER A 352 3.51 21.65 -14.43
CA SER A 352 4.22 21.55 -15.71
C SER A 352 5.02 20.22 -15.82
N VAL A 353 5.50 19.67 -14.72
CA VAL A 353 6.20 18.37 -14.71
C VAL A 353 5.21 17.24 -14.91
N THR A 354 4.08 17.27 -14.21
CA THR A 354 3.04 16.25 -14.35
C THR A 354 2.37 16.25 -15.73
N SER A 355 2.32 17.40 -16.44
CA SER A 355 1.80 17.49 -17.82
C SER A 355 2.77 16.97 -18.88
N TYR A 356 4.05 16.77 -18.56
CA TYR A 356 5.07 16.26 -19.51
C TYR A 356 5.09 14.72 -19.56
N TYR A 357 4.50 14.06 -18.55
CA TYR A 357 4.45 12.60 -18.40
C TYR A 357 3.01 12.04 -18.43
N GLY A 358 2.03 12.85 -18.80
CA GLY A 358 0.62 12.50 -18.99
C GLY A 358 0.27 12.13 -20.44
#